data_a168254af2c92d819202a96a871a5a52
#
_entry.id   a168254af2c92d819202a96a871a5a52
#
_cell.length_a   1.000
_cell.length_b   1.000
_cell.length_c   1.000
_cell.angle_alpha   90.00
_cell.angle_beta   90.00
_cell.angle_gamma   90.00
#
_symmetry.space_group_name_H-M   'P 1'
#
loop_
_entity.id
_entity.type
_entity.pdbx_description
1 polymer ?
#
loop_
_entity_poly.entity_id
_entity_poly.type
_entity_poly.pdbx_seq_one_letter_code
_entity_poly.pdbx_strand_id
1 'polypeptide(L)'
;MKNKSGAQKNGPSVPDNRSDGREAKIKPIHAVKGEDGLIRPPWASTDLLLREYYDTEWGMPIRDERGLFERLSLEAFQAGLSWVTILRKRENFRIAFDQFDPDKIAAFDEEDINCLMEDAGIIRNRAKIIATVSNAAATIRLRDDGGLANLIWSFKPERTPFPQTMAEVPTTSPESIALSKALRKRGFSFVGPTTMFALMEAIGMVDTHLLDSHRRGSSGVWAID
;
A
#
# COMPACT_ATOMS: atom_id res chain seq x y z
N MET A 1 5.46 -1.87 87.25
CA MET A 1 4.24 -2.74 87.18
C MET A 1 3.66 -2.78 85.83
N LYS A 2 3.48 -4.01 85.30
CA LYS A 2 2.69 -4.46 84.17
C LYS A 2 3.19 -4.20 82.72
N ASN A 3 3.85 -5.25 82.21
CA ASN A 3 3.89 -5.66 80.79
C ASN A 3 2.59 -5.58 80.05
N LYS A 4 2.61 -5.20 78.75
CA LYS A 4 1.74 -5.81 77.74
C LYS A 4 2.49 -5.89 76.41
N SER A 5 2.71 -7.11 75.98
CA SER A 5 3.11 -7.62 74.71
C SER A 5 2.18 -7.13 73.58
N GLY A 6 2.73 -6.69 72.48
CA GLY A 6 1.98 -6.45 71.25
C GLY A 6 2.44 -7.41 70.16
N ALA A 7 1.57 -8.27 69.71
CA ALA A 7 1.77 -9.31 68.74
C ALA A 7 2.06 -8.71 67.34
N GLN A 8 3.10 -9.21 66.70
CA GLN A 8 3.36 -9.05 65.28
C GLN A 8 2.30 -9.84 64.48
N LYS A 9 1.53 -9.11 63.66
CA LYS A 9 0.69 -9.71 62.64
C LYS A 9 1.47 -9.87 61.34
N ASN A 10 1.80 -11.11 61.01
CA ASN A 10 2.30 -11.48 59.68
C ASN A 10 1.20 -11.27 58.66
N GLY A 11 1.37 -10.30 57.75
CA GLY A 11 0.52 -10.14 56.59
C GLY A 11 0.92 -11.18 55.50
N PRO A 12 -0.04 -11.59 54.65
CA PRO A 12 0.25 -12.58 53.60
C PRO A 12 1.22 -12.04 52.56
N SER A 13 2.25 -12.84 52.22
CA SER A 13 3.20 -12.58 51.14
C SER A 13 2.47 -12.51 49.82
N VAL A 14 2.61 -11.37 49.12
CA VAL A 14 2.19 -11.19 47.72
C VAL A 14 3.09 -12.05 46.84
N PRO A 15 2.58 -12.93 45.97
CA PRO A 15 3.42 -13.65 45.02
C PRO A 15 4.04 -12.68 44.02
N ASP A 16 5.37 -12.70 43.90
CA ASP A 16 6.15 -11.98 42.91
C ASP A 16 5.81 -12.54 41.50
N ASN A 17 4.85 -11.88 40.83
CA ASN A 17 4.48 -12.21 39.46
C ASN A 17 5.46 -11.54 38.51
N ARG A 18 6.71 -12.01 38.48
CA ARG A 18 7.63 -11.72 37.37
C ARG A 18 7.07 -12.41 36.13
N SER A 19 6.28 -11.71 35.36
CA SER A 19 5.89 -12.10 34.02
C SER A 19 7.15 -12.36 33.21
N ASP A 20 7.38 -13.64 32.92
CA ASP A 20 8.39 -14.16 32.01
C ASP A 20 8.11 -13.54 30.63
N GLY A 21 8.77 -12.42 30.34
CA GLY A 21 8.67 -11.69 29.08
C GLY A 21 9.34 -12.47 27.95
N ARG A 22 8.75 -13.59 27.58
CA ARG A 22 9.06 -14.24 26.30
C ARG A 22 8.48 -13.39 25.20
N GLU A 23 9.26 -12.45 24.70
CA GLU A 23 9.03 -11.93 23.36
C GLU A 23 8.90 -13.11 22.41
N ALA A 24 7.69 -13.36 21.93
CA ALA A 24 7.45 -14.34 20.89
C ALA A 24 8.27 -13.88 19.67
N LYS A 25 9.42 -14.51 19.44
CA LYS A 25 10.24 -14.28 18.26
C LYS A 25 9.36 -14.62 17.05
N ILE A 26 8.79 -13.61 16.42
CA ILE A 26 8.06 -13.76 15.15
C ILE A 26 9.06 -14.40 14.19
N LYS A 27 8.78 -15.63 13.75
CA LYS A 27 9.64 -16.30 12.77
C LYS A 27 9.63 -15.46 11.50
N PRO A 28 10.80 -15.18 10.89
CA PRO A 28 10.86 -14.43 9.64
C PRO A 28 10.05 -15.17 8.58
N ILE A 29 9.18 -14.43 7.89
CA ILE A 29 8.35 -14.95 6.81
C ILE A 29 9.16 -14.80 5.52
N HIS A 30 9.67 -15.91 5.02
CA HIS A 30 10.45 -16.00 3.79
C HIS A 30 9.56 -16.21 2.57
N ALA A 31 10.16 -16.08 1.38
CA ALA A 31 9.52 -16.44 0.13
C ALA A 31 9.14 -17.93 0.10
N VAL A 32 8.11 -18.26 -0.67
CA VAL A 32 7.54 -19.60 -0.81
C VAL A 32 7.77 -20.09 -2.23
N LYS A 33 8.30 -21.30 -2.38
CA LYS A 33 8.41 -21.97 -3.69
C LYS A 33 7.08 -22.63 -4.02
N GLY A 34 6.48 -22.24 -5.17
CA GLY A 34 5.28 -22.86 -5.69
C GLY A 34 5.53 -24.23 -6.36
N GLU A 35 4.46 -24.95 -6.69
CA GLU A 35 4.53 -26.22 -7.44
C GLU A 35 5.12 -26.02 -8.84
N ASP A 36 4.96 -24.84 -9.42
CA ASP A 36 5.56 -24.39 -10.68
C ASP A 36 7.06 -24.09 -10.59
N GLY A 37 7.65 -24.25 -9.42
CA GLY A 37 9.06 -23.98 -9.15
C GLY A 37 9.41 -22.51 -8.94
N LEU A 38 8.48 -21.56 -9.14
CA LEU A 38 8.68 -20.14 -8.97
C LEU A 38 8.59 -19.74 -7.48
N ILE A 39 9.40 -18.74 -7.10
CA ILE A 39 9.48 -18.27 -5.71
C ILE A 39 8.75 -16.94 -5.59
N ARG A 40 7.79 -16.87 -4.66
CA ARG A 40 6.92 -15.70 -4.43
C ARG A 40 6.84 -15.34 -2.95
N PRO A 41 6.47 -14.10 -2.61
CA PRO A 41 6.11 -13.79 -1.22
C PRO A 41 4.83 -14.55 -0.83
N PRO A 42 4.61 -14.83 0.47
CA PRO A 42 3.46 -15.60 0.93
C PRO A 42 2.12 -15.05 0.48
N TRP A 43 1.96 -13.72 0.42
CA TRP A 43 0.70 -13.10 0.00
C TRP A 43 0.33 -13.40 -1.46
N ALA A 44 1.32 -13.61 -2.33
CA ALA A 44 1.12 -13.97 -3.73
C ALA A 44 1.03 -15.50 -3.95
N SER A 45 1.11 -16.31 -2.89
CA SER A 45 1.12 -17.78 -3.00
C SER A 45 -0.22 -18.44 -2.70
N THR A 46 -1.17 -17.70 -2.09
CA THR A 46 -2.41 -18.26 -1.54
C THR A 46 -3.65 -18.05 -2.40
N ASP A 47 -3.65 -17.10 -3.32
CA ASP A 47 -4.78 -16.73 -4.17
C ASP A 47 -4.30 -16.60 -5.62
N LEU A 48 -5.03 -17.21 -6.57
CA LEU A 48 -4.64 -17.23 -7.99
C LEU A 48 -4.59 -15.81 -8.59
N LEU A 49 -5.52 -14.95 -8.22
CA LEU A 49 -5.56 -13.57 -8.71
C LEU A 49 -4.36 -12.75 -8.19
N LEU A 50 -4.00 -12.94 -6.91
CA LEU A 50 -2.81 -12.30 -6.34
C LEU A 50 -1.52 -12.83 -6.96
N ARG A 51 -1.48 -14.13 -7.27
CA ARG A 51 -0.34 -14.75 -7.96
C ARG A 51 -0.16 -14.17 -9.36
N GLU A 52 -1.22 -14.14 -10.15
CA GLU A 52 -1.19 -13.57 -11.50
C GLU A 52 -0.76 -12.09 -11.47
N TYR A 53 -1.36 -11.30 -10.59
CA TYR A 53 -0.99 -9.90 -10.39
C TYR A 53 0.50 -9.73 -10.04
N TYR A 54 1.01 -10.55 -9.11
CA TYR A 54 2.41 -10.52 -8.73
C TYR A 54 3.33 -10.91 -9.89
N ASP A 55 2.98 -11.96 -10.62
CA ASP A 55 3.82 -12.52 -11.69
C ASP A 55 3.88 -11.64 -12.94
N THR A 56 2.85 -10.83 -13.18
CA THR A 56 2.70 -10.13 -14.46
C THR A 56 2.67 -8.60 -14.35
N GLU A 57 2.17 -8.04 -13.24
CA GLU A 57 1.89 -6.61 -13.13
C GLU A 57 2.67 -5.90 -12.02
N TRP A 58 2.66 -6.45 -10.80
CA TRP A 58 3.24 -5.77 -9.65
C TRP A 58 4.75 -5.58 -9.81
N GLY A 59 5.20 -4.34 -9.56
CA GLY A 59 6.60 -3.98 -9.73
C GLY A 59 7.00 -3.67 -11.18
N MET A 60 6.06 -3.62 -12.14
CA MET A 60 6.35 -3.23 -13.51
C MET A 60 6.14 -1.73 -13.73
N PRO A 61 7.01 -1.06 -14.52
CA PRO A 61 6.95 0.39 -14.68
C PRO A 61 5.70 0.84 -15.44
N ILE A 62 4.96 1.76 -14.84
CA ILE A 62 3.85 2.49 -15.44
C ILE A 62 4.32 3.94 -15.61
N ARG A 63 4.23 4.49 -16.83
CA ARG A 63 4.71 5.84 -17.16
C ARG A 63 3.66 6.71 -17.85
N ASP A 64 2.54 6.14 -18.25
CA ASP A 64 1.44 6.90 -18.80
C ASP A 64 0.55 7.48 -17.69
N GLU A 65 -0.08 8.62 -17.98
CA GLU A 65 -0.90 9.36 -17.01
C GLU A 65 -2.08 8.54 -16.50
N ARG A 66 -2.78 7.85 -17.40
CA ARG A 66 -3.99 7.10 -17.08
C ARG A 66 -3.65 5.89 -16.18
N GLY A 67 -2.64 5.12 -16.53
CA GLY A 67 -2.20 3.97 -15.75
C GLY A 67 -1.71 4.37 -14.36
N LEU A 68 -1.00 5.49 -14.24
CA LEU A 68 -0.57 6.05 -12.95
C LEU A 68 -1.76 6.54 -12.12
N PHE A 69 -2.73 7.20 -12.76
CA PHE A 69 -3.93 7.68 -12.08
C PHE A 69 -4.82 6.52 -11.62
N GLU A 70 -4.99 5.48 -12.45
CA GLU A 70 -5.66 4.23 -12.05
C GLU A 70 -4.99 3.63 -10.81
N ARG A 71 -3.67 3.43 -10.87
CA ARG A 71 -2.94 2.78 -9.77
C ARG A 71 -3.02 3.59 -8.48
N LEU A 72 -2.81 4.91 -8.56
CA LEU A 72 -2.93 5.82 -7.43
C LEU A 72 -4.33 5.77 -6.80
N SER A 73 -5.37 5.75 -7.62
CA SER A 73 -6.76 5.67 -7.16
C SER A 73 -7.06 4.33 -6.48
N LEU A 74 -6.61 3.21 -7.05
CA LEU A 74 -6.81 1.88 -6.48
C LEU A 74 -6.07 1.72 -5.15
N GLU A 75 -4.84 2.24 -5.02
CA GLU A 75 -4.10 2.27 -3.75
C GLU A 75 -4.83 3.13 -2.69
N ALA A 76 -5.43 4.25 -3.09
CA ALA A 76 -6.25 5.05 -2.18
C ALA A 76 -7.52 4.28 -1.72
N PHE A 77 -8.18 3.55 -2.62
CA PHE A 77 -9.30 2.70 -2.27
C PHE A 77 -8.91 1.52 -1.38
N GLN A 78 -7.70 0.98 -1.53
CA GLN A 78 -7.19 -0.13 -0.74
C GLN A 78 -6.99 0.24 0.74
N ALA A 79 -6.76 1.50 1.08
CA ALA A 79 -6.52 1.91 2.46
C ALA A 79 -7.61 1.37 3.43
N GLY A 80 -7.20 0.49 4.36
CA GLY A 80 -8.08 -0.21 5.31
C GLY A 80 -8.72 -1.51 4.78
N LEU A 81 -8.35 -1.97 3.58
CA LEU A 81 -8.85 -3.19 2.94
C LEU A 81 -7.69 -4.09 2.49
N SER A 82 -8.00 -5.34 2.14
CA SER A 82 -7.02 -6.22 1.50
C SER A 82 -6.89 -5.91 0.01
N TRP A 83 -5.67 -6.05 -0.54
CA TRP A 83 -5.44 -5.82 -1.97
C TRP A 83 -6.27 -6.75 -2.86
N VAL A 84 -6.46 -8.00 -2.47
CA VAL A 84 -7.32 -8.95 -3.21
C VAL A 84 -8.76 -8.45 -3.35
N THR A 85 -9.27 -7.71 -2.38
CA THR A 85 -10.61 -7.09 -2.46
C THR A 85 -10.67 -6.06 -3.58
N ILE A 86 -9.62 -5.24 -3.72
CA ILE A 86 -9.50 -4.26 -4.80
C ILE A 86 -9.35 -4.94 -6.15
N LEU A 87 -8.46 -5.92 -6.26
CA LEU A 87 -8.25 -6.65 -7.52
C LEU A 87 -9.52 -7.33 -8.05
N ARG A 88 -10.30 -7.95 -7.16
CA ARG A 88 -11.59 -8.58 -7.55
C ARG A 88 -12.62 -7.59 -8.08
N LYS A 89 -12.48 -6.32 -7.71
CA LYS A 89 -13.39 -5.24 -8.13
C LYS A 89 -12.78 -4.33 -9.21
N ARG A 90 -11.53 -4.59 -9.64
CA ARG A 90 -10.79 -3.67 -10.52
C ARG A 90 -11.51 -3.38 -11.83
N GLU A 91 -12.07 -4.40 -12.48
CA GLU A 91 -12.81 -4.18 -13.73
C GLU A 91 -14.09 -3.33 -13.51
N ASN A 92 -14.79 -3.55 -12.40
CA ASN A 92 -15.93 -2.70 -12.04
C ASN A 92 -15.49 -1.26 -11.74
N PHE A 93 -14.35 -1.08 -11.08
CA PHE A 93 -13.76 0.25 -10.90
C PHE A 93 -13.44 0.93 -12.24
N ARG A 94 -12.87 0.19 -13.21
CA ARG A 94 -12.58 0.72 -14.55
C ARG A 94 -13.86 1.16 -15.25
N ILE A 95 -14.92 0.36 -15.18
CA ILE A 95 -16.22 0.72 -15.76
C ILE A 95 -16.81 1.94 -15.06
N ALA A 96 -16.87 1.92 -13.73
CA ALA A 96 -17.48 2.95 -12.88
C ALA A 96 -16.76 4.31 -12.98
N PHE A 97 -15.46 4.30 -13.23
CA PHE A 97 -14.62 5.50 -13.35
C PHE A 97 -14.11 5.73 -14.79
N ASP A 98 -14.90 5.41 -15.82
CA ASP A 98 -14.58 5.70 -17.23
C ASP A 98 -13.15 5.33 -17.64
N GLN A 99 -12.72 4.11 -17.29
CA GLN A 99 -11.38 3.58 -17.54
C GLN A 99 -10.26 4.44 -16.90
N PHE A 100 -10.56 5.11 -15.80
CA PHE A 100 -9.69 6.05 -15.11
C PHE A 100 -9.17 7.19 -16.01
N ASP A 101 -10.01 7.67 -16.91
CA ASP A 101 -9.76 8.84 -17.72
C ASP A 101 -9.91 10.11 -16.87
N PRO A 102 -8.83 10.86 -16.56
CA PRO A 102 -8.93 12.02 -15.68
C PRO A 102 -9.86 13.11 -16.21
N ASP A 103 -9.92 13.31 -17.53
CA ASP A 103 -10.77 14.35 -18.13
C ASP A 103 -12.26 14.05 -17.90
N LYS A 104 -12.66 12.80 -18.00
CA LYS A 104 -14.04 12.39 -17.76
C LYS A 104 -14.38 12.42 -16.27
N ILE A 105 -13.52 11.85 -15.43
CA ILE A 105 -13.75 11.77 -13.98
C ILE A 105 -13.81 13.17 -13.35
N ALA A 106 -12.99 14.10 -13.81
CA ALA A 106 -13.00 15.47 -13.30
C ALA A 106 -14.33 16.22 -13.58
N ALA A 107 -15.13 15.73 -14.54
CA ALA A 107 -16.44 16.26 -14.88
C ALA A 107 -17.59 15.62 -14.06
N PHE A 108 -17.32 14.60 -13.25
CA PHE A 108 -18.34 13.95 -12.43
C PHE A 108 -18.96 14.95 -11.44
N ASP A 109 -20.28 14.99 -11.42
CA ASP A 109 -21.06 15.82 -10.52
C ASP A 109 -21.63 15.04 -9.32
N GLU A 110 -22.54 15.64 -8.59
CA GLU A 110 -23.14 15.03 -7.39
C GLU A 110 -24.05 13.83 -7.74
N GLU A 111 -24.67 13.83 -8.94
CA GLU A 111 -25.51 12.73 -9.41
C GLU A 111 -24.64 11.51 -9.75
N ASP A 112 -23.49 11.70 -10.41
CA ASP A 112 -22.50 10.67 -10.69
C ASP A 112 -21.96 10.06 -9.38
N ILE A 113 -21.63 10.92 -8.40
CA ILE A 113 -21.16 10.46 -7.09
C ILE A 113 -22.22 9.62 -6.37
N ASN A 114 -23.50 10.00 -6.47
CA ASN A 114 -24.60 9.24 -5.88
C ASN A 114 -24.77 7.88 -6.59
N CYS A 115 -24.70 7.84 -7.92
CA CYS A 115 -24.71 6.59 -8.68
C CYS A 115 -23.56 5.65 -8.27
N LEU A 116 -22.35 6.18 -8.10
CA LEU A 116 -21.19 5.42 -7.61
C LEU A 116 -21.39 4.88 -6.18
N MET A 117 -22.11 5.61 -5.33
CA MET A 117 -22.45 5.16 -3.96
C MET A 117 -23.47 4.02 -3.96
N GLU A 118 -24.26 3.85 -5.01
CA GLU A 118 -25.21 2.74 -5.17
C GLU A 118 -24.57 1.50 -5.84
N ASP A 119 -23.45 1.68 -6.54
CA ASP A 119 -22.77 0.59 -7.25
C ASP A 119 -22.10 -0.40 -6.27
N ALA A 120 -22.70 -1.59 -6.12
CA ALA A 120 -22.13 -2.68 -5.33
C ALA A 120 -20.86 -3.30 -5.95
N GLY A 121 -20.57 -3.01 -7.20
CA GLY A 121 -19.37 -3.45 -7.92
C GLY A 121 -18.08 -2.85 -7.38
N ILE A 122 -18.16 -1.65 -6.78
CA ILE A 122 -16.99 -0.93 -6.23
C ILE A 122 -17.00 -0.86 -4.70
N ILE A 123 -16.01 -0.19 -4.11
CA ILE A 123 -15.98 0.15 -2.69
C ILE A 123 -16.77 1.46 -2.50
N ARG A 124 -17.96 1.36 -1.92
CA ARG A 124 -18.87 2.48 -1.67
C ARG A 124 -18.40 3.33 -0.49
N ASN A 125 -17.40 4.17 -0.73
CA ASN A 125 -16.89 5.12 0.23
C ASN A 125 -16.89 6.52 -0.40
N ARG A 126 -17.87 7.35 -0.01
CA ARG A 126 -18.09 8.68 -0.57
C ARG A 126 -16.84 9.57 -0.52
N ALA A 127 -16.11 9.54 0.59
CA ALA A 127 -14.90 10.34 0.73
C ALA A 127 -13.81 9.94 -0.28
N LYS A 128 -13.65 8.64 -0.55
CA LYS A 128 -12.70 8.14 -1.55
C LYS A 128 -13.16 8.42 -2.97
N ILE A 129 -14.47 8.33 -3.25
CA ILE A 129 -15.05 8.68 -4.56
C ILE A 129 -14.81 10.16 -4.84
N ILE A 130 -15.18 11.06 -3.92
CA ILE A 130 -14.95 12.52 -4.06
C ILE A 130 -13.45 12.81 -4.22
N ALA A 131 -12.60 12.12 -3.47
CA ALA A 131 -11.16 12.26 -3.60
C ALA A 131 -10.66 11.86 -5.00
N THR A 132 -11.21 10.81 -5.60
CA THR A 132 -10.84 10.39 -6.96
C THR A 132 -11.22 11.47 -7.98
N VAL A 133 -12.40 12.08 -7.86
CA VAL A 133 -12.83 13.19 -8.71
C VAL A 133 -11.91 14.42 -8.54
N SER A 134 -11.60 14.81 -7.31
CA SER A 134 -10.69 15.93 -7.04
C SER A 134 -9.25 15.66 -7.49
N ASN A 135 -8.78 14.40 -7.37
CA ASN A 135 -7.48 13.97 -7.84
C ASN A 135 -7.40 13.99 -9.37
N ALA A 136 -8.49 13.66 -10.07
CA ALA A 136 -8.57 13.78 -11.53
C ALA A 136 -8.38 15.23 -11.99
N ALA A 137 -9.11 16.17 -11.37
CA ALA A 137 -8.94 17.59 -11.64
C ALA A 137 -7.52 18.09 -11.31
N ALA A 138 -6.89 17.56 -10.23
CA ALA A 138 -5.52 17.88 -9.91
C ALA A 138 -4.52 17.31 -10.94
N THR A 139 -4.79 16.11 -11.47
CA THR A 139 -3.98 15.48 -12.54
C THR A 139 -3.99 16.31 -13.80
N ILE A 140 -5.15 16.82 -14.21
CA ILE A 140 -5.27 17.71 -15.39
C ILE A 140 -4.42 18.97 -15.18
N ARG A 141 -4.54 19.63 -14.02
CA ARG A 141 -3.73 20.84 -13.72
C ARG A 141 -2.22 20.58 -13.74
N LEU A 142 -1.77 19.36 -13.43
CA LEU A 142 -0.36 19.00 -13.48
C LEU A 142 0.20 18.95 -14.90
N ARG A 143 -0.63 18.84 -15.95
CA ARG A 143 -0.17 18.80 -17.35
C ARG A 143 0.65 20.02 -17.71
N ASP A 144 0.29 21.20 -17.17
CA ASP A 144 1.02 22.46 -17.39
C ASP A 144 2.39 22.46 -16.67
N ASP A 145 2.56 21.63 -15.62
CA ASP A 145 3.78 21.47 -14.82
C ASP A 145 4.57 20.19 -15.18
N GLY A 146 4.38 19.64 -16.37
CA GLY A 146 5.06 18.45 -16.87
C GLY A 146 4.32 17.13 -16.62
N GLY A 147 3.16 17.15 -15.97
CA GLY A 147 2.27 16.00 -15.83
C GLY A 147 2.53 15.09 -14.64
N LEU A 148 1.54 14.22 -14.37
CA LEU A 148 1.56 13.30 -13.23
C LEU A 148 2.75 12.33 -13.27
N ALA A 149 3.09 11.82 -14.44
CA ALA A 149 4.18 10.87 -14.62
C ALA A 149 5.53 11.47 -14.22
N ASN A 150 5.85 12.65 -14.73
CA ASN A 150 7.12 13.33 -14.40
C ASN A 150 7.19 13.65 -12.91
N LEU A 151 6.08 14.13 -12.32
CA LEU A 151 6.04 14.40 -10.88
C LEU A 151 6.31 13.12 -10.08
N ILE A 152 5.57 12.03 -10.32
CA ILE A 152 5.73 10.79 -9.55
C ILE A 152 7.16 10.25 -9.72
N TRP A 153 7.64 10.07 -10.95
CA TRP A 153 8.94 9.48 -11.23
C TRP A 153 10.13 10.34 -10.80
N SER A 154 9.94 11.65 -10.56
CA SER A 154 11.00 12.52 -10.00
C SER A 154 11.37 12.16 -8.55
N PHE A 155 10.56 11.36 -7.87
CA PHE A 155 10.82 10.83 -6.53
C PHE A 155 11.41 9.42 -6.53
N LYS A 156 11.88 8.91 -7.68
CA LYS A 156 12.60 7.62 -7.71
C LYS A 156 13.84 7.72 -6.82
N PRO A 157 14.01 6.81 -5.82
CA PRO A 157 15.18 6.82 -4.96
C PRO A 157 16.44 6.43 -5.74
N GLU A 158 17.61 6.75 -5.20
CA GLU A 158 18.92 6.34 -5.76
C GLU A 158 19.16 4.83 -5.54
N ARG A 159 18.57 4.26 -4.52
CA ARG A 159 18.72 2.84 -4.14
C ARG A 159 17.37 2.23 -3.85
N THR A 160 17.25 0.94 -4.12
CA THR A 160 16.07 0.15 -3.80
C THR A 160 16.34 -0.77 -2.60
N PRO A 161 15.33 -1.16 -1.79
CA PRO A 161 15.49 -2.14 -0.71
C PRO A 161 15.96 -3.51 -1.20
N PHE A 162 16.60 -4.27 -0.30
CA PHE A 162 17.08 -5.64 -0.54
C PHE A 162 16.51 -6.61 0.52
N PRO A 163 15.18 -6.78 0.62
CA PRO A 163 14.58 -7.57 1.69
C PRO A 163 14.79 -9.07 1.45
N GLN A 164 15.21 -9.78 2.49
CA GLN A 164 15.26 -11.25 2.54
C GLN A 164 13.94 -11.83 3.08
N THR A 165 13.25 -11.05 3.91
CA THR A 165 12.01 -11.45 4.57
C THR A 165 10.94 -10.37 4.42
N MET A 166 9.67 -10.75 4.59
CA MET A 166 8.56 -9.79 4.57
C MET A 166 8.66 -8.73 5.68
N ALA A 167 9.31 -9.04 6.78
CA ALA A 167 9.49 -8.09 7.90
C ALA A 167 10.49 -6.97 7.57
N GLU A 168 11.36 -7.17 6.59
CA GLU A 168 12.35 -6.21 6.13
C GLU A 168 11.80 -5.27 5.04
N VAL A 169 10.63 -5.58 4.48
CA VAL A 169 9.99 -4.71 3.48
C VAL A 169 9.53 -3.42 4.17
N PRO A 170 10.04 -2.25 3.78
CA PRO A 170 9.58 -0.99 4.36
C PRO A 170 8.11 -0.72 4.03
N THR A 171 7.46 0.09 4.85
CA THR A 171 6.10 0.59 4.58
C THR A 171 6.08 2.06 4.17
N THR A 172 7.22 2.73 4.27
CA THR A 172 7.44 4.12 3.87
C THR A 172 8.92 4.35 3.57
N SER A 173 9.23 5.44 2.85
CA SER A 173 10.59 5.93 2.65
C SER A 173 10.62 7.46 2.68
N PRO A 174 11.80 8.10 2.77
CA PRO A 174 11.92 9.55 2.62
C PRO A 174 11.26 10.06 1.34
N GLU A 175 11.40 9.34 0.22
CA GLU A 175 10.84 9.70 -1.07
C GLU A 175 9.32 9.55 -1.07
N SER A 176 8.75 8.49 -0.48
CA SER A 176 7.29 8.34 -0.37
C SER A 176 6.66 9.43 0.50
N ILE A 177 7.36 9.86 1.55
CA ILE A 177 6.94 11.00 2.40
C ILE A 177 6.99 12.30 1.59
N ALA A 178 8.05 12.51 0.81
CA ALA A 178 8.22 13.70 -0.02
C ALA A 178 7.18 13.73 -1.16
N LEU A 179 6.95 12.61 -1.85
CA LEU A 179 5.91 12.45 -2.88
C LEU A 179 4.52 12.74 -2.30
N SER A 180 4.19 12.19 -1.14
CA SER A 180 2.94 12.46 -0.43
C SER A 180 2.73 13.96 -0.19
N LYS A 181 3.76 14.66 0.28
CA LYS A 181 3.71 16.12 0.51
C LYS A 181 3.54 16.89 -0.80
N ALA A 182 4.26 16.50 -1.85
CA ALA A 182 4.20 17.14 -3.16
C ALA A 182 2.83 17.02 -3.81
N LEU A 183 2.21 15.83 -3.75
CA LEU A 183 0.87 15.58 -4.25
C LEU A 183 -0.20 16.34 -3.46
N ARG A 184 -0.12 16.31 -2.11
CA ARG A 184 -1.05 17.08 -1.25
C ARG A 184 -1.00 18.59 -1.54
N LYS A 185 0.21 19.13 -1.74
CA LYS A 185 0.37 20.56 -2.11
C LYS A 185 -0.33 20.91 -3.42
N ARG A 186 -0.53 19.92 -4.30
CA ARG A 186 -1.21 20.05 -5.60
C ARG A 186 -2.70 19.68 -5.56
N GLY A 187 -3.23 19.46 -4.35
CA GLY A 187 -4.67 19.20 -4.14
C GLY A 187 -5.07 17.73 -4.18
N PHE A 188 -4.12 16.79 -4.21
CA PHE A 188 -4.44 15.36 -4.10
C PHE A 188 -4.83 14.96 -2.67
N SER A 189 -5.78 14.04 -2.56
CA SER A 189 -6.28 13.46 -1.32
C SER A 189 -6.05 11.94 -1.30
N PHE A 190 -6.05 11.34 -0.11
CA PHE A 190 -5.75 9.91 0.12
C PHE A 190 -4.37 9.46 -0.41
N VAL A 191 -3.42 10.36 -0.45
CA VAL A 191 -2.04 10.14 -0.89
C VAL A 191 -1.08 10.15 0.32
N GLY A 192 -1.37 9.37 1.36
CA GLY A 192 -0.52 9.24 2.55
C GLY A 192 0.84 8.59 2.22
N PRO A 193 1.89 8.77 3.07
CA PRO A 193 3.21 8.19 2.80
C PRO A 193 3.21 6.68 2.56
N THR A 194 2.44 5.92 3.32
CA THR A 194 2.30 4.47 3.15
C THR A 194 1.61 4.12 1.82
N THR A 195 0.54 4.83 1.46
CA THR A 195 -0.14 4.66 0.16
C THR A 195 0.81 5.01 -1.00
N MET A 196 1.62 6.05 -0.84
CA MET A 196 2.60 6.42 -1.87
C MET A 196 3.75 5.43 -1.96
N PHE A 197 4.16 4.81 -0.85
CA PHE A 197 5.15 3.75 -0.90
C PHE A 197 4.59 2.51 -1.63
N ALA A 198 3.36 2.10 -1.34
CA ALA A 198 2.68 1.02 -2.04
C ALA A 198 2.54 1.31 -3.56
N LEU A 199 2.22 2.55 -3.94
CA LEU A 199 2.24 2.98 -5.34
C LEU A 199 3.64 2.82 -5.96
N MET A 200 4.70 3.27 -5.26
CA MET A 200 6.08 3.16 -5.74
C MET A 200 6.52 1.69 -5.95
N GLU A 201 6.07 0.79 -5.07
CA GLU A 201 6.26 -0.65 -5.24
C GLU A 201 5.51 -1.17 -6.46
N ALA A 202 4.21 -0.87 -6.54
CA ALA A 202 3.33 -1.40 -7.59
C ALA A 202 3.75 -0.98 -9.00
N ILE A 203 4.36 0.21 -9.16
CA ILE A 203 4.86 0.71 -10.46
C ILE A 203 6.36 0.46 -10.66
N GLY A 204 7.02 -0.35 -9.83
CA GLY A 204 8.43 -0.70 -9.98
C GLY A 204 9.41 0.46 -9.73
N MET A 205 8.95 1.57 -9.13
CA MET A 205 9.82 2.68 -8.76
C MET A 205 10.78 2.29 -7.62
N VAL A 206 10.35 1.40 -6.74
CA VAL A 206 11.19 0.66 -5.79
C VAL A 206 11.01 -0.83 -6.06
N ASP A 207 12.06 -1.60 -5.93
CA ASP A 207 12.00 -3.05 -6.03
C ASP A 207 12.06 -3.66 -4.63
N THR A 208 10.90 -4.05 -4.12
CA THR A 208 10.74 -4.72 -2.82
C THR A 208 10.45 -6.22 -2.96
N HIS A 209 10.61 -6.78 -4.16
CA HIS A 209 10.61 -8.23 -4.30
C HIS A 209 11.67 -8.84 -3.37
N LEU A 210 11.32 -9.93 -2.67
CA LEU A 210 12.30 -10.65 -1.86
C LEU A 210 13.46 -11.13 -2.72
N LEU A 211 14.67 -11.18 -2.15
CA LEU A 211 15.88 -11.51 -2.91
C LEU A 211 15.78 -12.84 -3.67
N ASP A 212 15.11 -13.84 -3.08
CA ASP A 212 14.91 -15.14 -3.72
C ASP A 212 13.76 -15.18 -4.72
N SER A 213 13.00 -14.09 -4.88
CA SER A 213 11.86 -14.05 -5.79
C SER A 213 12.28 -14.08 -7.24
N HIS A 214 11.56 -14.85 -8.06
CA HIS A 214 11.75 -14.88 -9.52
C HIS A 214 11.45 -13.53 -10.20
N ARG A 215 10.79 -12.59 -9.47
CA ARG A 215 10.47 -11.25 -9.97
C ARG A 215 11.51 -10.18 -9.61
N ARG A 216 12.48 -10.49 -8.74
CA ARG A 216 13.53 -9.54 -8.37
C ARG A 216 14.28 -9.05 -9.60
N GLY A 217 14.38 -7.72 -9.77
CA GLY A 217 15.03 -7.07 -10.92
C GLY A 217 14.27 -7.14 -12.24
N SER A 218 13.10 -7.78 -12.30
CA SER A 218 12.37 -8.01 -13.56
C SER A 218 11.82 -6.74 -14.22
N SER A 219 11.71 -5.63 -13.48
CA SER A 219 11.19 -4.35 -13.99
C SER A 219 12.11 -3.67 -15.01
N GLY A 220 13.40 -4.00 -15.02
CA GLY A 220 14.41 -3.29 -15.79
C GLY A 220 14.72 -1.85 -15.28
N VAL A 221 14.05 -1.41 -14.20
CA VAL A 221 14.30 -0.09 -13.57
C VAL A 221 15.54 -0.13 -12.68
N TRP A 222 15.82 -1.31 -12.12
CA TRP A 222 16.93 -1.58 -11.23
C TRP A 222 17.86 -2.63 -11.84
N ALA A 223 19.16 -2.32 -11.89
CA ALA A 223 20.15 -3.34 -12.25
C ALA A 223 20.19 -4.43 -11.18
N ILE A 224 20.36 -5.68 -11.59
CA ILE A 224 20.72 -6.77 -10.69
C ILE A 224 22.24 -6.81 -10.74
N ASP A 225 22.89 -6.37 -9.65
CA ASP A 225 24.33 -6.54 -9.46
C ASP A 225 24.66 -7.97 -9.08
#